data_bc2bf468fca50e710ab0a5c0b0435d47
#
_entry.id   bc2bf468fca50e710ab0a5c0b0435d47
#
_cell.length_a   1.000
_cell.length_b   1.000
_cell.length_c   1.000
_cell.angle_alpha   90.00
_cell.angle_beta   90.00
_cell.angle_gamma   90.00
#
_symmetry.space_group_name_H-M   'P 1'
#
loop_
_entity.id
_entity.type
_entity.pdbx_description
1 polymer ?
#
loop_
_entity_poly.entity_id
_entity_poly.type
_entity_poly.pdbx_seq_one_letter_code
_entity_poly.pdbx_strand_id
1 'polypeptide(L)'
;MTDQSSRQPDLMRRQILAALASSVALSACGGGDSESGGSGGTPPAVGTIPPDRAGLPRPALPDPATSGIDHIVLVTMENRSFDHLFGWVPNAEGLPANRQFRDAFGTTQTPFALAANASFGFQACNYADPNHAYDAGRVHLANGAMNGFLLTTGTSLTRGDLLPVGYFRPEDMDFYRGAVSQYTVCDYYMSGILADTFPNRLYLHSGATDRISDTLDSSSLPTIWDRLDAKNVSSAYYFHDVPFTSLYGTRYVGRSKLFANFLADAAAGTLPSFCMVDPRFGGEAVGTSNDDHPHADIRNGQVLLGQIYEALRTSPTWSRTLMIIVYDEWGGFMEHVAPPVKPVSAAEQAVGNDGRLGFRVPCMLLGPRVRQSYVSRYPFDPSSIHQLIAWRFGLDPLGVRASDPSTFNMAYALDLQSAARTDAPAIAVTQGVFGAACPLISTGSITSGIGQLDHRQPASPSDGSMATSDAGGRFADLHAKAAALGFPVAP
;
A
#
# COMPACT_ATOMS: atom_id res chain seq x y z
N MET A 1 -3.47 6.55 51.54
CA MET A 1 -3.20 7.47 50.42
C MET A 1 -3.35 6.64 49.16
N THR A 2 -4.52 6.68 48.56
CA THR A 2 -4.90 5.83 47.41
C THR A 2 -4.73 6.64 46.12
N ASP A 3 -4.07 6.01 45.19
CA ASP A 3 -3.71 6.49 43.86
C ASP A 3 -4.97 6.88 43.02
N GLN A 4 -4.99 8.10 42.49
CA GLN A 4 -6.06 8.65 41.65
C GLN A 4 -5.63 8.96 40.19
N SER A 5 -4.63 8.27 39.64
CA SER A 5 -4.06 8.65 38.36
C SER A 5 -4.55 7.86 37.12
N SER A 6 -5.54 6.94 37.26
CA SER A 6 -5.91 6.02 36.16
C SER A 6 -7.29 6.25 35.51
N ARG A 7 -7.96 7.40 35.68
CA ARG A 7 -9.36 7.59 35.18
C ARG A 7 -9.59 8.65 34.10
N GLN A 8 -8.56 9.30 33.59
CA GLN A 8 -8.76 10.36 32.58
C GLN A 8 -8.88 9.95 31.09
N PRO A 9 -8.37 8.82 30.60
CA PRO A 9 -8.52 8.46 29.18
C PRO A 9 -9.95 8.08 28.75
N ASP A 10 -10.76 7.59 29.69
CA ASP A 10 -12.08 7.00 29.35
C ASP A 10 -13.21 8.03 29.16
N LEU A 11 -13.07 9.20 29.75
CA LEU A 11 -14.06 10.28 29.57
C LEU A 11 -13.97 10.97 28.19
N MET A 12 -12.77 11.08 27.63
CA MET A 12 -12.56 11.68 26.31
C MET A 12 -13.06 10.79 25.19
N ARG A 13 -12.90 9.47 25.30
CA ARG A 13 -13.48 8.47 24.39
C ARG A 13 -15.02 8.50 24.35
N ARG A 14 -15.67 8.68 25.49
CA ARG A 14 -17.14 8.73 25.58
C ARG A 14 -17.73 10.02 25.03
N GLN A 15 -17.01 11.13 25.08
CA GLN A 15 -17.48 12.41 24.54
C GLN A 15 -17.38 12.47 23.01
N ILE A 16 -16.38 11.84 22.41
CA ILE A 16 -16.25 11.76 20.94
C ILE A 16 -17.33 10.86 20.33
N LEU A 17 -17.67 9.74 20.97
CA LEU A 17 -18.76 8.85 20.54
C LEU A 17 -20.15 9.48 20.67
N ALA A 18 -20.38 10.34 21.66
CA ALA A 18 -21.65 11.02 21.86
C ALA A 18 -21.89 12.17 20.85
N ALA A 19 -20.82 12.81 20.35
CA ALA A 19 -20.92 13.87 19.36
C ALA A 19 -21.26 13.35 17.94
N LEU A 20 -20.94 12.07 17.64
CA LEU A 20 -21.23 11.44 16.35
C LEU A 20 -22.65 10.86 16.26
N ALA A 21 -23.34 10.65 17.39
CA ALA A 21 -24.70 10.09 17.43
C ALA A 21 -25.82 11.13 17.24
N SER A 22 -25.52 12.43 17.25
CA SER A 22 -26.51 13.50 17.28
C SER A 22 -26.84 14.17 15.95
N SER A 23 -26.28 13.73 14.82
CA SER A 23 -26.43 14.38 13.50
C SER A 23 -27.29 13.61 12.46
N VAL A 24 -28.03 12.59 12.87
CA VAL A 24 -28.86 11.79 11.95
C VAL A 24 -30.35 11.91 12.26
N ALA A 25 -30.87 13.11 12.47
CA ALA A 25 -32.31 13.32 12.43
C ALA A 25 -32.59 14.78 12.06
N LEU A 26 -32.80 15.04 10.76
CA LEU A 26 -33.71 16.07 10.21
C LEU A 26 -33.41 16.26 8.72
N SER A 27 -34.21 15.65 7.85
CA SER A 27 -34.70 16.19 6.60
C SER A 27 -35.57 15.16 5.87
N ALA A 28 -36.84 15.14 6.22
CA ALA A 28 -37.89 14.67 5.33
C ALA A 28 -38.95 15.75 5.31
N CYS A 29 -39.06 16.49 4.17
CA CYS A 29 -40.28 17.00 3.59
C CYS A 29 -39.98 18.14 2.59
N GLY A 30 -40.49 18.03 1.38
CA GLY A 30 -40.63 19.14 0.44
C GLY A 30 -40.34 18.78 -1.01
N GLY A 31 -41.36 18.43 -1.79
CA GLY A 31 -41.28 18.04 -3.19
C GLY A 31 -41.13 19.26 -4.12
N GLY A 32 -40.78 18.97 -5.38
CA GLY A 32 -40.76 19.91 -6.50
C GLY A 32 -39.98 19.32 -7.68
N ASP A 33 -40.74 18.89 -8.71
CA ASP A 33 -40.27 18.29 -9.96
C ASP A 33 -39.37 19.23 -10.78
N SER A 34 -38.28 18.71 -11.34
CA SER A 34 -37.82 19.02 -12.69
C SER A 34 -36.77 17.97 -13.16
N GLU A 35 -37.13 17.28 -14.23
CA GLU A 35 -36.29 16.29 -14.91
C GLU A 35 -35.05 16.92 -15.55
N SER A 36 -33.89 16.32 -15.31
CA SER A 36 -32.80 16.28 -16.27
C SER A 36 -31.99 14.98 -16.02
N GLY A 37 -31.98 14.12 -17.04
CA GLY A 37 -31.41 12.78 -16.98
C GLY A 37 -29.91 12.76 -16.74
N GLY A 38 -29.50 12.30 -15.57
CA GLY A 38 -28.19 11.76 -15.27
C GLY A 38 -28.42 10.48 -14.51
N SER A 39 -27.83 9.37 -14.94
CA SER A 39 -27.93 8.07 -14.30
C SER A 39 -27.27 8.16 -12.90
N GLY A 40 -27.99 8.69 -11.95
CA GLY A 40 -27.64 8.68 -10.53
C GLY A 40 -27.80 7.27 -9.96
N GLY A 41 -26.81 6.41 -10.15
CA GLY A 41 -26.69 5.17 -9.41
C GLY A 41 -26.56 5.49 -7.92
N THR A 42 -27.38 4.87 -7.08
CA THR A 42 -27.22 4.91 -5.62
C THR A 42 -25.79 4.50 -5.29
N PRO A 43 -25.03 5.26 -4.48
CA PRO A 43 -23.71 4.83 -4.08
C PRO A 43 -23.76 3.40 -3.52
N PRO A 44 -22.82 2.52 -3.87
CA PRO A 44 -22.82 1.16 -3.36
C PRO A 44 -22.83 1.19 -1.82
N ALA A 45 -23.57 0.28 -1.21
CA ALA A 45 -23.62 0.16 0.24
C ALA A 45 -22.19 -0.03 0.77
N VAL A 46 -21.83 0.72 1.82
CA VAL A 46 -20.51 0.62 2.46
C VAL A 46 -20.24 -0.84 2.83
N GLY A 47 -19.18 -1.42 2.31
CA GLY A 47 -18.78 -2.79 2.60
C GLY A 47 -19.12 -3.82 1.52
N THR A 48 -19.54 -3.42 0.33
CA THR A 48 -19.74 -4.34 -0.81
C THR A 48 -18.84 -4.00 -1.99
N ILE A 49 -18.45 -5.04 -2.75
CA ILE A 49 -17.82 -4.84 -4.05
C ILE A 49 -18.88 -4.25 -5.01
N PRO A 50 -18.59 -3.19 -5.77
CA PRO A 50 -19.53 -2.64 -6.74
C PRO A 50 -20.07 -3.72 -7.70
N PRO A 51 -21.38 -3.72 -8.03
CA PRO A 51 -22.00 -4.77 -8.84
C PRO A 51 -21.34 -5.00 -10.21
N ASP A 52 -20.88 -3.95 -10.86
CA ASP A 52 -20.17 -4.01 -12.15
C ASP A 52 -18.82 -4.74 -12.04
N ARG A 53 -18.21 -4.75 -10.85
CA ARG A 53 -16.96 -5.46 -10.58
C ARG A 53 -17.20 -6.85 -9.99
N ALA A 54 -18.17 -7.00 -9.10
CA ALA A 54 -18.55 -8.30 -8.53
C ALA A 54 -19.04 -9.28 -9.60
N GLY A 55 -19.71 -8.77 -10.62
CA GLY A 55 -20.24 -9.54 -11.77
C GLY A 55 -19.23 -9.85 -12.88
N LEU A 56 -17.96 -9.50 -12.73
CA LEU A 56 -16.96 -9.78 -13.76
C LEU A 56 -16.81 -11.29 -13.99
N PRO A 57 -16.55 -11.72 -15.24
CA PRO A 57 -16.50 -13.13 -15.60
C PRO A 57 -15.33 -13.83 -14.90
N ARG A 58 -15.52 -15.10 -14.57
CA ARG A 58 -14.50 -15.99 -14.01
C ARG A 58 -14.20 -17.09 -15.02
N PRO A 59 -13.38 -16.81 -16.05
CA PRO A 59 -13.06 -17.81 -17.06
C PRO A 59 -12.32 -19.00 -16.44
N ALA A 60 -12.51 -20.18 -16.99
CA ALA A 60 -11.70 -21.33 -16.62
C ALA A 60 -10.23 -21.01 -16.89
N LEU A 61 -9.40 -21.16 -15.89
CA LEU A 61 -7.96 -21.02 -16.07
C LEU A 61 -7.41 -22.28 -16.79
N PRO A 62 -6.39 -22.13 -17.65
CA PRO A 62 -5.76 -23.26 -18.30
C PRO A 62 -5.04 -24.16 -17.28
N ASP A 63 -4.53 -25.29 -17.74
CA ASP A 63 -3.63 -26.13 -16.93
C ASP A 63 -2.43 -25.26 -16.49
N PRO A 64 -2.16 -25.18 -15.16
CA PRO A 64 -1.06 -24.39 -14.63
C PRO A 64 0.30 -24.74 -15.24
N ALA A 65 0.53 -26.00 -15.65
CA ALA A 65 1.76 -26.44 -16.30
C ALA A 65 1.99 -25.74 -17.65
N THR A 66 0.91 -25.31 -18.31
CA THR A 66 0.97 -24.62 -19.60
C THR A 66 0.93 -23.09 -19.48
N SER A 67 0.88 -22.57 -18.28
CA SER A 67 0.75 -21.11 -18.02
C SER A 67 1.89 -20.27 -18.60
N GLY A 68 3.06 -20.85 -18.76
CA GLY A 68 4.27 -20.12 -19.17
C GLY A 68 4.83 -19.25 -18.05
N ILE A 69 4.49 -19.52 -16.78
CA ILE A 69 4.98 -18.79 -15.60
C ILE A 69 5.67 -19.81 -14.70
N ASP A 70 6.98 -19.72 -14.54
CA ASP A 70 7.75 -20.59 -13.64
C ASP A 70 8.23 -19.83 -12.40
N HIS A 71 8.38 -18.52 -12.52
CA HIS A 71 8.85 -17.64 -11.47
C HIS A 71 7.83 -16.54 -11.21
N ILE A 72 7.41 -16.38 -9.96
CA ILE A 72 6.58 -15.28 -9.49
C ILE A 72 7.41 -14.46 -8.50
N VAL A 73 7.61 -13.18 -8.80
CA VAL A 73 8.34 -12.22 -8.00
C VAL A 73 7.36 -11.19 -7.47
N LEU A 74 7.09 -11.19 -6.18
CA LEU A 74 6.22 -10.22 -5.50
C LEU A 74 7.09 -9.14 -4.85
N VAL A 75 6.97 -7.91 -5.32
CA VAL A 75 7.64 -6.72 -4.76
C VAL A 75 6.61 -5.97 -3.93
N THR A 76 6.95 -5.66 -2.68
CA THR A 76 6.04 -4.95 -1.77
C THR A 76 6.66 -3.64 -1.34
N MET A 77 6.02 -2.52 -1.73
CA MET A 77 6.37 -1.16 -1.35
C MET A 77 5.51 -0.69 -0.17
N GLU A 78 5.74 0.52 0.35
CA GLU A 78 5.15 1.05 1.57
C GLU A 78 4.22 2.25 1.33
N ASN A 79 3.07 2.22 2.03
CA ASN A 79 2.34 3.41 2.50
C ASN A 79 1.88 4.40 1.43
N ARG A 80 1.27 3.93 0.32
CA ARG A 80 0.70 4.82 -0.70
C ARG A 80 -0.65 4.33 -1.21
N SER A 81 -1.63 5.23 -1.30
CA SER A 81 -2.91 4.90 -1.92
C SER A 81 -2.84 4.93 -3.45
N PHE A 82 -3.84 4.33 -4.09
CA PHE A 82 -3.96 4.34 -5.55
C PHE A 82 -4.13 5.76 -6.09
N ASP A 83 -5.05 6.55 -5.52
CA ASP A 83 -5.27 7.93 -5.96
C ASP A 83 -4.04 8.82 -5.81
N HIS A 84 -3.25 8.60 -4.77
CA HIS A 84 -2.04 9.36 -4.51
C HIS A 84 -0.95 9.14 -5.56
N LEU A 85 -0.71 7.88 -5.97
CA LEU A 85 0.33 7.55 -6.95
C LEU A 85 -0.20 7.30 -8.36
N PHE A 86 -1.38 6.69 -8.50
CA PHE A 86 -1.92 6.20 -9.77
C PHE A 86 -3.20 6.91 -10.21
N GLY A 87 -3.63 7.96 -9.51
CA GLY A 87 -4.82 8.74 -9.86
C GLY A 87 -4.82 9.30 -11.28
N TRP A 88 -3.65 9.35 -11.93
CA TRP A 88 -3.43 9.81 -13.30
C TRP A 88 -3.49 8.71 -14.36
N VAL A 89 -3.53 7.43 -13.99
CA VAL A 89 -3.42 6.31 -14.94
C VAL A 89 -4.57 6.33 -15.95
N PRO A 90 -4.29 6.34 -17.27
CA PRO A 90 -5.35 6.37 -18.27
C PRO A 90 -6.25 5.13 -18.19
N ASN A 91 -7.55 5.33 -18.33
CA ASN A 91 -8.59 4.29 -18.29
C ASN A 91 -8.76 3.59 -16.93
N ALA A 92 -7.99 3.95 -15.90
CA ALA A 92 -8.24 3.50 -14.54
C ALA A 92 -9.33 4.36 -13.88
N GLU A 93 -9.91 3.83 -12.80
CA GLU A 93 -10.77 4.62 -11.91
C GLU A 93 -9.88 5.52 -11.04
N GLY A 94 -9.42 6.62 -11.66
CA GLY A 94 -8.46 7.54 -11.06
C GLY A 94 -9.11 8.61 -10.20
N LEU A 95 -8.27 9.54 -9.69
CA LEU A 95 -8.70 10.60 -8.79
C LEU A 95 -9.75 11.53 -9.44
N PRO A 96 -10.96 11.67 -8.87
CA PRO A 96 -11.98 12.57 -9.41
C PRO A 96 -11.54 14.05 -9.37
N ALA A 97 -11.69 14.77 -10.48
CA ALA A 97 -11.23 16.15 -10.65
C ALA A 97 -11.80 17.15 -9.62
N ASN A 98 -13.01 16.91 -9.12
CA ASN A 98 -13.71 17.79 -8.19
C ASN A 98 -13.70 17.31 -6.74
N ARG A 99 -12.76 16.41 -6.39
CA ARG A 99 -12.67 15.89 -5.03
C ARG A 99 -12.33 17.00 -4.06
N GLN A 100 -13.05 17.05 -2.94
CA GLN A 100 -12.85 18.03 -1.88
C GLN A 100 -12.81 17.33 -0.52
N PHE A 101 -12.01 17.89 0.38
CA PHE A 101 -11.84 17.40 1.74
C PHE A 101 -12.03 18.57 2.72
N ARG A 102 -12.61 18.28 3.87
CA ARG A 102 -12.73 19.26 4.94
C ARG A 102 -11.63 19.03 5.95
N ASP A 103 -10.84 20.08 6.22
CA ASP A 103 -9.81 19.99 7.25
C ASP A 103 -10.38 20.14 8.68
N ALA A 104 -9.54 19.96 9.69
CA ALA A 104 -9.92 20.05 11.09
C ALA A 104 -10.38 21.48 11.51
N PHE A 105 -10.15 22.50 10.71
CA PHE A 105 -10.60 23.87 10.92
C PHE A 105 -11.92 24.16 10.20
N GLY A 106 -12.46 23.20 9.44
CA GLY A 106 -13.67 23.36 8.66
C GLY A 106 -13.45 24.01 7.29
N THR A 107 -12.20 24.22 6.86
CA THR A 107 -11.87 24.76 5.54
C THR A 107 -11.96 23.65 4.49
N THR A 108 -12.45 23.97 3.31
CA THR A 108 -12.49 23.03 2.17
C THR A 108 -11.16 23.08 1.43
N GLN A 109 -10.53 21.93 1.29
CA GLN A 109 -9.27 21.70 0.62
C GLN A 109 -9.47 20.86 -0.64
N THR A 110 -8.63 21.05 -1.66
CA THR A 110 -8.61 20.25 -2.89
C THR A 110 -7.28 19.52 -3.01
N PRO A 111 -7.24 18.34 -3.66
CA PRO A 111 -5.99 17.67 -3.97
C PRO A 111 -5.01 18.57 -4.72
N PHE A 112 -3.72 18.40 -4.45
CA PHE A 112 -2.66 19.19 -5.08
C PHE A 112 -1.45 18.33 -5.46
N ALA A 113 -0.69 18.74 -6.47
CA ALA A 113 0.50 18.03 -6.92
C ALA A 113 1.68 18.32 -5.98
N LEU A 114 2.20 17.30 -5.33
CA LEU A 114 3.30 17.40 -4.35
C LEU A 114 4.61 17.86 -5.00
N ALA A 115 4.99 17.29 -6.12
CA ALA A 115 6.25 17.58 -6.80
C ALA A 115 6.26 18.99 -7.45
N ALA A 116 5.15 19.73 -7.46
CA ALA A 116 5.15 21.15 -7.81
C ALA A 116 6.10 21.98 -6.93
N ASN A 117 6.39 21.50 -5.71
CA ASN A 117 7.47 22.02 -4.87
C ASN A 117 8.63 21.00 -4.83
N ALA A 118 9.57 21.12 -5.77
CA ALA A 118 10.67 20.18 -5.91
C ALA A 118 11.60 20.06 -4.68
N SER A 119 11.59 21.07 -3.79
CA SER A 119 12.43 21.06 -2.57
C SER A 119 11.86 20.16 -1.46
N PHE A 120 10.56 19.85 -1.48
CA PHE A 120 9.88 19.13 -0.41
C PHE A 120 9.04 17.95 -0.92
N GLY A 121 8.51 18.06 -2.13
CA GLY A 121 7.42 17.24 -2.60
C GLY A 121 7.74 15.78 -2.80
N PHE A 122 8.95 15.43 -3.24
CA PHE A 122 9.32 14.05 -3.47
C PHE A 122 9.56 13.24 -2.20
N GLN A 123 9.99 13.90 -1.12
CA GLN A 123 10.22 13.31 0.19
C GLN A 123 9.13 13.65 1.21
N ALA A 124 8.22 14.53 0.87
CA ALA A 124 7.26 15.11 1.81
C ALA A 124 7.94 15.80 3.01
N CYS A 125 9.10 16.44 2.77
CA CYS A 125 9.83 17.16 3.82
C CYS A 125 8.96 18.22 4.49
N ASN A 126 9.05 18.33 5.80
CA ASN A 126 8.29 19.25 6.66
C ASN A 126 6.77 18.98 6.77
N TYR A 127 6.28 17.94 6.15
CA TYR A 127 4.98 17.39 6.47
C TYR A 127 5.12 16.34 7.59
N ALA A 128 4.04 16.05 8.30
CA ALA A 128 3.99 14.89 9.18
C ALA A 128 3.71 13.63 8.37
N ASP A 129 4.16 12.48 8.84
CA ASP A 129 3.69 11.20 8.34
C ASP A 129 2.17 11.10 8.55
N PRO A 130 1.36 10.85 7.50
CA PRO A 130 -0.07 10.80 7.66
C PRO A 130 -0.49 9.61 8.53
N ASN A 131 -1.46 9.82 9.40
CA ASN A 131 -1.92 8.76 10.31
C ASN A 131 -2.64 7.65 9.52
N HIS A 132 -2.15 6.43 9.61
CA HIS A 132 -2.68 5.24 8.91
C HIS A 132 -3.01 4.08 9.87
N ALA A 133 -3.10 4.37 11.17
CA ALA A 133 -3.52 3.39 12.18
C ALA A 133 -4.96 2.91 11.95
N TYR A 134 -5.31 1.77 12.57
CA TYR A 134 -6.62 1.14 12.47
C TYR A 134 -7.78 2.11 12.70
N ASP A 135 -7.74 2.91 13.77
CA ASP A 135 -8.78 3.90 14.10
C ASP A 135 -8.81 5.07 13.11
N ALA A 136 -7.65 5.52 12.64
CA ALA A 136 -7.54 6.57 11.64
C ALA A 136 -8.20 6.17 10.32
N GLY A 137 -8.00 4.93 9.88
CA GLY A 137 -8.64 4.41 8.69
C GLY A 137 -10.18 4.50 8.75
N ARG A 138 -10.79 4.32 9.92
CA ARG A 138 -12.26 4.47 10.09
C ARG A 138 -12.69 5.92 9.99
N VAL A 139 -11.90 6.86 10.48
CA VAL A 139 -12.13 8.30 10.28
C VAL A 139 -12.01 8.66 8.80
N HIS A 140 -10.99 8.17 8.11
CA HIS A 140 -10.78 8.41 6.67
C HIS A 140 -11.96 7.88 5.84
N LEU A 141 -12.43 6.66 6.15
CA LEU A 141 -13.58 6.04 5.51
C LEU A 141 -14.85 6.88 5.66
N ALA A 142 -15.05 7.53 6.81
CA ALA A 142 -16.20 8.39 7.11
C ALA A 142 -17.55 7.76 6.69
N ASN A 143 -17.80 6.51 7.12
CA ASN A 143 -18.98 5.72 6.74
C ASN A 143 -19.18 5.58 5.22
N GLY A 144 -18.09 5.57 4.44
CA GLY A 144 -18.10 5.44 2.98
C GLY A 144 -18.05 6.75 2.22
N ALA A 145 -18.12 7.90 2.90
CA ALA A 145 -17.99 9.20 2.27
C ALA A 145 -16.54 9.48 1.78
N MET A 146 -15.56 8.74 2.29
CA MET A 146 -14.16 8.81 1.89
C MET A 146 -13.57 10.22 1.97
N ASN A 147 -13.88 10.97 3.02
CA ASN A 147 -13.55 12.39 3.13
C ASN A 147 -12.89 12.79 4.46
N GLY A 148 -12.54 11.83 5.31
CA GLY A 148 -11.97 12.09 6.64
C GLY A 148 -10.44 12.22 6.67
N PHE A 149 -9.73 12.20 5.56
CA PHE A 149 -8.27 12.11 5.49
C PHE A 149 -7.53 13.29 6.14
N LEU A 150 -8.12 14.46 6.20
CA LEU A 150 -7.55 15.65 6.86
C LEU A 150 -8.00 15.82 8.32
N LEU A 151 -8.79 14.88 8.86
CA LEU A 151 -9.30 14.96 10.23
C LEU A 151 -8.38 14.28 11.25
N THR A 152 -7.46 13.44 10.79
CA THR A 152 -6.51 12.69 11.61
C THR A 152 -5.09 13.23 11.51
N THR A 153 -4.90 14.33 10.79
CA THR A 153 -3.57 14.92 10.61
C THR A 153 -3.02 15.44 11.93
N GLY A 154 -2.02 14.77 12.42
CA GLY A 154 -1.03 15.29 13.31
C GLY A 154 -1.41 15.51 14.78
N THR A 155 -0.38 15.87 15.50
CA THR A 155 -0.44 16.49 16.82
C THR A 155 -0.93 17.94 16.69
N SER A 156 -1.14 18.65 17.80
CA SER A 156 -1.51 20.08 17.79
C SER A 156 -0.55 20.97 16.97
N LEU A 157 0.67 20.51 16.68
CA LEU A 157 1.71 21.22 15.92
C LEU A 157 1.58 21.03 14.39
N THR A 158 0.98 19.93 13.94
CA THR A 158 0.80 19.58 12.52
C THR A 158 -0.66 19.72 12.06
N ARG A 159 -1.50 20.36 12.86
CA ARG A 159 -2.87 20.68 12.49
C ARG A 159 -2.90 21.53 11.23
N GLY A 160 -3.63 21.07 10.21
CA GLY A 160 -3.68 21.73 8.91
C GLY A 160 -2.67 21.19 7.91
N ASP A 161 -1.93 20.15 8.25
CA ASP A 161 -1.09 19.43 7.29
C ASP A 161 -1.94 18.85 6.17
N LEU A 162 -1.60 19.18 4.92
CA LEU A 162 -2.34 18.78 3.73
C LEU A 162 -1.69 17.61 2.97
N LEU A 163 -0.61 17.03 3.47
CA LEU A 163 0.07 15.90 2.81
C LEU A 163 -0.90 14.78 2.42
N PRO A 164 -1.87 14.38 3.28
CA PRO A 164 -2.78 13.29 2.94
C PRO A 164 -3.57 13.48 1.63
N VAL A 165 -3.76 14.71 1.17
CA VAL A 165 -4.48 15.01 -0.07
C VAL A 165 -3.55 15.46 -1.20
N GLY A 166 -2.24 15.29 -1.02
CA GLY A 166 -1.26 15.44 -2.09
C GLY A 166 -1.29 14.27 -3.07
N TYR A 167 -0.83 14.48 -4.31
CA TYR A 167 -0.68 13.42 -5.32
C TYR A 167 0.54 13.67 -6.20
N PHE A 168 0.99 12.59 -6.88
CA PHE A 168 2.03 12.67 -7.89
C PHE A 168 1.46 12.59 -9.30
N ARG A 169 2.19 13.18 -10.26
CA ARG A 169 1.87 13.17 -11.67
C ARG A 169 2.72 12.16 -12.43
N PRO A 170 2.35 11.79 -13.67
CA PRO A 170 3.15 10.85 -14.45
C PRO A 170 4.58 11.32 -14.69
N GLU A 171 4.82 12.63 -14.81
CA GLU A 171 6.16 13.21 -14.96
C GLU A 171 7.05 13.07 -13.72
N ASP A 172 6.47 12.82 -12.56
CA ASP A 172 7.16 12.67 -11.29
C ASP A 172 7.61 11.21 -11.05
N MET A 173 7.14 10.26 -11.88
CA MET A 173 7.21 8.83 -11.62
C MET A 173 7.70 8.04 -12.84
N ASP A 174 8.97 8.15 -13.14
CA ASP A 174 9.58 7.63 -14.37
C ASP A 174 9.33 6.14 -14.61
N PHE A 175 9.55 5.29 -13.59
CA PHE A 175 9.32 3.86 -13.72
C PHE A 175 7.86 3.55 -14.04
N TYR A 176 6.94 4.07 -13.24
CA TYR A 176 5.51 3.78 -13.42
C TYR A 176 4.96 4.36 -14.71
N ARG A 177 5.38 5.56 -15.11
CA ARG A 177 5.01 6.14 -16.41
C ARG A 177 5.41 5.24 -17.57
N GLY A 178 6.62 4.69 -17.54
CA GLY A 178 7.09 3.73 -18.53
C GLY A 178 6.36 2.40 -18.46
N ALA A 179 6.16 1.87 -17.25
CA ALA A 179 5.53 0.57 -17.02
C ALA A 179 4.05 0.54 -17.42
N VAL A 180 3.29 1.61 -17.11
CA VAL A 180 1.84 1.71 -17.44
C VAL A 180 1.60 1.58 -18.94
N SER A 181 2.50 2.11 -19.78
CA SER A 181 2.38 2.00 -21.24
C SER A 181 2.68 0.60 -21.79
N GLN A 182 3.29 -0.27 -21.00
CA GLN A 182 3.78 -1.58 -21.43
C GLN A 182 3.10 -2.77 -20.75
N TYR A 183 2.45 -2.57 -19.61
CA TYR A 183 2.00 -3.64 -18.74
C TYR A 183 0.60 -3.39 -18.17
N THR A 184 0.17 -4.22 -17.24
CA THR A 184 -1.18 -4.18 -16.65
C THR A 184 -1.16 -3.46 -15.31
N VAL A 185 -2.05 -2.48 -15.15
CA VAL A 185 -2.42 -1.88 -13.86
C VAL A 185 -3.69 -2.57 -13.34
N CYS A 186 -3.72 -2.89 -12.05
CA CYS A 186 -4.91 -3.38 -11.36
C CYS A 186 -5.54 -2.21 -10.61
N ASP A 187 -6.58 -1.60 -11.17
CA ASP A 187 -7.16 -0.36 -10.63
C ASP A 187 -8.09 -0.57 -9.43
N TYR A 188 -8.26 -1.83 -9.02
CA TYR A 188 -9.11 -2.18 -7.88
C TYR A 188 -8.42 -3.23 -6.99
N TYR A 189 -7.15 -3.01 -6.69
CA TYR A 189 -6.44 -3.80 -5.70
C TYR A 189 -6.51 -3.12 -4.34
N MET A 190 -7.03 -3.84 -3.35
CA MET A 190 -7.20 -3.39 -1.98
C MET A 190 -6.19 -4.05 -1.06
N SER A 191 -5.66 -3.33 -0.09
CA SER A 191 -4.81 -3.94 0.93
C SER A 191 -5.60 -4.87 1.87
N GLY A 192 -4.90 -5.68 2.66
CA GLY A 192 -5.48 -6.78 3.40
C GLY A 192 -6.45 -6.39 4.51
N ILE A 193 -6.17 -5.28 5.17
CA ILE A 193 -6.94 -4.73 6.30
C ILE A 193 -6.79 -3.21 6.33
N LEU A 194 -7.81 -2.50 6.79
CA LEU A 194 -7.74 -1.06 7.02
C LEU A 194 -6.99 -0.77 8.33
N ALA A 195 -5.68 -0.94 8.30
CA ALA A 195 -4.74 -0.77 9.41
C ALA A 195 -3.34 -0.48 8.86
N ASP A 196 -2.40 -0.29 9.77
CA ASP A 196 -0.99 0.00 9.51
C ASP A 196 -0.20 -1.19 8.90
N THR A 197 1.11 -1.05 8.78
CA THR A 197 2.03 -1.89 8.00
C THR A 197 2.00 -3.37 8.42
N PHE A 198 2.25 -3.70 9.71
CA PHE A 198 2.46 -5.10 10.10
C PHE A 198 1.22 -5.98 9.90
N PRO A 199 -0.01 -5.56 10.27
CA PRO A 199 -1.21 -6.31 9.92
C PRO A 199 -1.35 -6.60 8.43
N ASN A 200 -1.03 -5.65 7.55
CA ASN A 200 -1.09 -5.80 6.09
C ASN A 200 0.03 -6.72 5.56
N ARG A 201 1.25 -6.60 6.09
CA ARG A 201 2.35 -7.52 5.77
C ARG A 201 2.02 -8.96 6.18
N LEU A 202 1.37 -9.16 7.34
CA LEU A 202 0.88 -10.47 7.73
C LEU A 202 -0.15 -11.01 6.72
N TYR A 203 -1.06 -10.19 6.18
CA TYR A 203 -1.96 -10.61 5.11
C TYR A 203 -1.23 -11.06 3.85
N LEU A 204 -0.16 -10.39 3.45
CA LEU A 204 0.65 -10.79 2.29
C LEU A 204 1.36 -12.13 2.51
N HIS A 205 1.82 -12.40 3.74
CA HIS A 205 2.49 -13.66 4.06
C HIS A 205 1.54 -14.80 4.43
N SER A 206 0.41 -14.51 5.11
CA SER A 206 -0.43 -15.51 5.77
C SER A 206 -1.89 -15.54 5.29
N GLY A 207 -2.35 -14.59 4.48
CA GLY A 207 -3.77 -14.48 4.11
C GLY A 207 -4.68 -14.20 5.31
N ALA A 208 -4.13 -13.79 6.44
CA ALA A 208 -4.79 -13.47 7.71
C ALA A 208 -3.85 -12.60 8.56
N THR A 209 -4.40 -12.00 9.63
CA THR A 209 -3.60 -11.28 10.62
C THR A 209 -3.98 -11.69 12.04
N ASP A 210 -3.03 -11.64 12.98
CA ASP A 210 -3.24 -11.88 14.42
C ASP A 210 -3.22 -10.57 15.23
N ARG A 211 -3.23 -9.42 14.56
CA ARG A 211 -3.18 -8.08 15.16
C ARG A 211 -3.82 -7.02 14.27
N ILE A 212 -4.13 -5.87 14.85
CA ILE A 212 -4.67 -4.70 14.14
C ILE A 212 -3.77 -3.47 14.27
N SER A 213 -2.57 -3.64 14.80
CA SER A 213 -1.56 -2.58 14.95
C SER A 213 -0.15 -3.16 14.87
N ASP A 214 0.82 -2.30 14.66
CA ASP A 214 2.22 -2.68 14.56
C ASP A 214 2.78 -3.09 15.93
N THR A 215 2.88 -4.39 16.15
CA THR A 215 3.50 -4.99 17.33
C THR A 215 4.57 -5.99 16.92
N LEU A 216 5.61 -6.13 17.74
CA LEU A 216 6.74 -7.03 17.48
C LEU A 216 6.51 -8.47 17.95
N ASP A 217 5.30 -8.81 18.41
CA ASP A 217 4.98 -10.17 18.83
C ASP A 217 5.19 -11.15 17.68
N SER A 218 5.71 -12.34 18.03
CA SER A 218 5.92 -13.37 17.01
C SER A 218 4.60 -14.03 16.61
N SER A 219 4.31 -14.03 15.32
CA SER A 219 3.14 -14.70 14.74
C SER A 219 3.34 -16.20 14.59
N SER A 220 2.31 -16.96 14.89
CA SER A 220 2.24 -18.39 14.62
C SER A 220 1.36 -18.76 13.42
N LEU A 221 0.85 -17.78 12.71
CA LEU A 221 -0.02 -18.00 11.55
C LEU A 221 0.66 -18.90 10.50
N PRO A 222 -0.10 -19.78 9.83
CA PRO A 222 0.36 -20.44 8.62
C PRO A 222 0.67 -19.41 7.53
N THR A 223 1.67 -19.68 6.70
CA THR A 223 2.11 -18.74 5.67
C THR A 223 2.12 -19.38 4.29
N ILE A 224 2.28 -18.55 3.27
CA ILE A 224 2.50 -19.01 1.90
C ILE A 224 3.79 -19.86 1.80
N TRP A 225 4.79 -19.57 2.63
CA TRP A 225 6.04 -20.33 2.69
C TRP A 225 5.80 -21.78 3.12
N ASP A 226 4.94 -22.02 4.10
CA ASP A 226 4.56 -23.37 4.54
C ASP A 226 3.82 -24.13 3.46
N ARG A 227 2.96 -23.44 2.68
CA ARG A 227 2.24 -24.05 1.55
C ARG A 227 3.19 -24.47 0.43
N LEU A 228 4.17 -23.61 0.11
CA LEU A 228 5.20 -23.90 -0.88
C LEU A 228 6.08 -25.09 -0.45
N ASP A 229 6.52 -25.11 0.82
CA ASP A 229 7.32 -26.21 1.38
C ASP A 229 6.57 -27.54 1.31
N ALA A 230 5.28 -27.56 1.64
CA ALA A 230 4.45 -28.75 1.57
C ALA A 230 4.35 -29.38 0.16
N LYS A 231 4.64 -28.60 -0.87
CA LYS A 231 4.66 -29.05 -2.28
C LYS A 231 6.06 -29.06 -2.89
N ASN A 232 7.11 -28.86 -2.09
CA ASN A 232 8.50 -28.79 -2.54
C ASN A 232 8.73 -27.73 -3.62
N VAL A 233 8.00 -26.61 -3.55
CA VAL A 233 8.16 -25.47 -4.46
C VAL A 233 9.27 -24.57 -3.91
N SER A 234 10.28 -24.30 -4.73
CA SER A 234 11.41 -23.43 -4.33
C SER A 234 10.94 -22.00 -4.05
N SER A 235 11.43 -21.44 -2.94
CA SER A 235 11.05 -20.08 -2.55
C SER A 235 12.14 -19.36 -1.77
N ALA A 236 12.17 -18.03 -1.87
CA ALA A 236 13.07 -17.15 -1.10
C ALA A 236 12.40 -15.82 -0.76
N TYR A 237 12.85 -15.22 0.32
CA TYR A 237 12.51 -13.85 0.69
C TYR A 237 13.78 -12.99 0.63
N TYR A 238 13.76 -11.97 -0.21
CA TYR A 238 14.87 -11.05 -0.40
C TYR A 238 14.52 -9.69 0.23
N PHE A 239 15.47 -9.08 0.91
CA PHE A 239 15.26 -7.81 1.59
C PHE A 239 16.55 -6.98 1.62
N HIS A 240 16.42 -5.67 1.82
CA HIS A 240 17.59 -4.79 1.93
C HIS A 240 18.12 -4.73 3.37
N ASP A 241 17.28 -4.42 4.34
CA ASP A 241 17.68 -4.17 5.73
C ASP A 241 16.78 -4.85 6.76
N VAL A 242 15.46 -4.83 6.58
CA VAL A 242 14.50 -5.35 7.56
C VAL A 242 13.73 -6.55 7.00
N PRO A 243 13.92 -7.78 7.51
CA PRO A 243 13.16 -8.94 7.06
C PRO A 243 11.83 -9.06 7.83
N PHE A 244 10.70 -8.78 7.20
CA PHE A 244 9.36 -8.99 7.79
C PHE A 244 9.09 -10.45 8.20
N THR A 245 9.79 -11.40 7.60
CA THR A 245 9.74 -12.80 8.01
C THR A 245 10.20 -13.02 9.46
N SER A 246 10.91 -12.06 10.06
CA SER A 246 11.29 -12.10 11.49
C SER A 246 10.09 -11.95 12.45
N LEU A 247 8.94 -11.46 11.96
CA LEU A 247 7.68 -11.51 12.70
C LEU A 247 7.19 -12.94 12.97
N TYR A 248 7.72 -13.94 12.27
CA TYR A 248 7.44 -15.36 12.50
C TYR A 248 8.55 -16.07 13.31
N GLY A 249 9.34 -15.33 14.08
CA GLY A 249 10.47 -15.88 14.82
C GLY A 249 11.56 -16.39 13.88
N THR A 250 12.17 -17.52 14.19
CA THR A 250 13.27 -18.12 13.41
C THR A 250 12.83 -18.97 12.22
N ARG A 251 11.50 -19.15 11.99
CA ARG A 251 10.95 -20.09 11.00
C ARG A 251 11.55 -19.95 9.60
N TYR A 252 11.88 -18.72 9.21
CA TYR A 252 12.25 -18.39 7.83
C TYR A 252 13.65 -17.77 7.69
N VAL A 253 14.52 -17.89 8.70
CA VAL A 253 15.93 -17.44 8.62
C VAL A 253 16.62 -18.02 7.40
N GLY A 254 16.49 -19.34 7.16
CA GLY A 254 17.19 -20.03 6.08
C GLY A 254 16.74 -19.68 4.65
N ARG A 255 15.56 -19.05 4.49
CA ARG A 255 15.07 -18.59 3.17
C ARG A 255 15.22 -17.08 2.97
N SER A 256 15.52 -16.35 4.04
CA SER A 256 15.68 -14.89 4.01
C SER A 256 17.09 -14.54 3.56
N LYS A 257 17.22 -13.77 2.49
CA LYS A 257 18.48 -13.42 1.84
C LYS A 257 18.55 -11.91 1.61
N LEU A 258 19.74 -11.33 1.62
CA LEU A 258 19.93 -9.93 1.25
C LEU A 258 19.61 -9.68 -0.23
N PHE A 259 19.17 -8.47 -0.57
CA PHE A 259 18.78 -8.06 -1.91
C PHE A 259 19.87 -8.31 -2.98
N ALA A 260 21.15 -8.21 -2.60
CA ALA A 260 22.25 -8.54 -3.51
C ALA A 260 22.18 -9.99 -4.04
N ASN A 261 21.65 -10.93 -3.25
CA ASN A 261 21.42 -12.30 -3.71
C ASN A 261 20.30 -12.39 -4.75
N PHE A 262 19.26 -11.54 -4.65
CA PHE A 262 18.22 -11.46 -5.68
C PHE A 262 18.82 -11.08 -7.04
N LEU A 263 19.67 -10.06 -7.07
CA LEU A 263 20.34 -9.63 -8.31
C LEU A 263 21.24 -10.74 -8.88
N ALA A 264 21.98 -11.43 -8.02
CA ALA A 264 22.82 -12.56 -8.43
C ALA A 264 22.01 -13.74 -8.95
N ASP A 265 20.94 -14.14 -8.23
CA ASP A 265 20.06 -15.24 -8.62
C ASP A 265 19.31 -14.91 -9.94
N ALA A 266 18.89 -13.66 -10.16
CA ALA A 266 18.27 -13.22 -11.41
C ALA A 266 19.26 -13.28 -12.57
N ALA A 267 20.49 -12.76 -12.41
CA ALA A 267 21.53 -12.78 -13.45
C ALA A 267 21.95 -14.21 -13.83
N ALA A 268 22.00 -15.11 -12.84
CA ALA A 268 22.35 -16.51 -13.06
C ALA A 268 21.19 -17.36 -13.62
N GLY A 269 19.96 -16.84 -13.65
CA GLY A 269 18.76 -17.61 -14.02
C GLY A 269 18.37 -18.67 -12.97
N THR A 270 18.71 -18.45 -11.70
CA THR A 270 18.48 -19.37 -10.57
C THR A 270 17.45 -18.86 -9.58
N LEU A 271 16.62 -17.88 -9.97
CA LEU A 271 15.50 -17.42 -9.14
C LEU A 271 14.61 -18.59 -8.74
N PRO A 272 14.12 -18.64 -7.49
CA PRO A 272 13.16 -19.66 -7.08
C PRO A 272 11.80 -19.47 -7.78
N SER A 273 10.95 -20.49 -7.69
CA SER A 273 9.60 -20.45 -8.28
C SER A 273 8.72 -19.34 -7.70
N PHE A 274 8.88 -19.04 -6.40
CA PHE A 274 8.27 -17.88 -5.77
C PHE A 274 9.28 -17.12 -4.93
N CYS A 275 9.29 -15.80 -5.05
CA CYS A 275 10.00 -14.97 -4.11
C CYS A 275 9.26 -13.66 -3.82
N MET A 276 9.52 -13.11 -2.63
CA MET A 276 9.16 -11.74 -2.28
C MET A 276 10.43 -10.90 -2.20
N VAL A 277 10.29 -9.62 -2.55
CA VAL A 277 11.39 -8.65 -2.50
C VAL A 277 10.89 -7.42 -1.77
N ASP A 278 11.56 -7.07 -0.69
CA ASP A 278 11.28 -5.87 0.10
C ASP A 278 12.37 -4.80 -0.06
N PRO A 279 11.98 -3.51 -0.01
CA PRO A 279 12.84 -2.34 -0.14
C PRO A 279 13.74 -2.13 1.09
N ARG A 280 14.47 -1.04 1.08
CA ARG A 280 15.16 -0.50 2.25
C ARG A 280 14.20 0.41 3.01
N PHE A 281 13.88 0.05 4.25
CA PHE A 281 13.01 0.80 5.13
C PHE A 281 13.75 1.86 5.96
N GLY A 282 14.97 1.54 6.37
CA GLY A 282 15.75 2.46 7.20
C GLY A 282 16.36 3.62 6.42
N GLY A 283 16.45 4.79 7.08
CA GLY A 283 17.17 5.94 6.56
C GLY A 283 16.30 6.97 5.81
N GLU A 284 15.02 7.05 6.08
CA GLU A 284 14.09 8.07 5.55
C GLU A 284 14.62 9.49 5.81
N ALA A 285 14.93 9.81 7.06
CA ALA A 285 15.41 11.13 7.47
C ALA A 285 16.74 11.56 6.80
N VAL A 286 17.53 10.59 6.34
CA VAL A 286 18.80 10.83 5.63
C VAL A 286 18.75 10.53 4.15
N GLY A 287 17.56 10.25 3.60
CA GLY A 287 17.31 10.08 2.18
C GLY A 287 17.89 8.79 1.59
N THR A 288 18.06 7.72 2.38
CA THR A 288 18.62 6.44 1.91
C THR A 288 17.59 5.32 1.82
N SER A 289 16.38 5.48 2.34
CA SER A 289 15.26 4.56 2.13
C SER A 289 14.79 4.60 0.67
N ASN A 290 14.16 3.51 0.23
CA ASN A 290 13.61 3.38 -1.12
C ASN A 290 12.29 2.59 -1.14
N ASP A 291 11.58 2.62 -0.02
CA ASP A 291 10.31 1.93 0.22
C ASP A 291 9.08 2.73 -0.19
N ASP A 292 9.24 4.03 -0.43
CA ASP A 292 8.22 5.04 -0.69
C ASP A 292 7.46 5.52 0.56
N HIS A 293 7.69 4.94 1.76
CA HIS A 293 7.11 5.49 2.99
C HIS A 293 7.50 6.98 3.17
N PRO A 294 6.61 7.93 3.53
CA PRO A 294 7.04 9.27 3.94
C PRO A 294 7.97 9.19 5.18
N HIS A 295 9.21 9.71 5.15
CA HIS A 295 9.77 10.66 4.21
C HIS A 295 10.82 10.05 3.26
N ALA A 296 10.62 8.85 2.75
CA ALA A 296 11.44 8.36 1.64
C ALA A 296 11.22 9.23 0.40
N ASP A 297 12.29 9.45 -0.35
CA ASP A 297 12.16 10.08 -1.66
C ASP A 297 11.62 9.06 -2.68
N ILE A 298 10.42 9.29 -3.21
CA ILE A 298 9.79 8.34 -4.14
C ILE A 298 10.62 8.07 -5.39
N ARG A 299 11.57 8.96 -5.76
CA ARG A 299 12.49 8.71 -6.87
C ARG A 299 13.43 7.56 -6.57
N ASN A 300 13.80 7.34 -5.29
CA ASN A 300 14.60 6.19 -4.88
C ASN A 300 13.81 4.89 -5.00
N GLY A 301 12.50 4.88 -4.68
CA GLY A 301 11.62 3.75 -4.94
C GLY A 301 11.48 3.44 -6.43
N GLN A 302 11.36 4.48 -7.29
CA GLN A 302 11.35 4.30 -8.75
C GLN A 302 12.66 3.65 -9.25
N VAL A 303 13.82 4.02 -8.68
CA VAL A 303 15.11 3.40 -9.01
C VAL A 303 15.14 1.94 -8.57
N LEU A 304 14.67 1.61 -7.37
CA LEU A 304 14.58 0.24 -6.89
C LEU A 304 13.73 -0.63 -7.83
N LEU A 305 12.53 -0.17 -8.17
CA LEU A 305 11.63 -0.89 -9.08
C LEU A 305 12.25 -1.07 -10.48
N GLY A 306 12.92 -0.02 -10.97
CA GLY A 306 13.70 -0.09 -12.21
C GLY A 306 14.83 -1.11 -12.14
N GLN A 307 15.56 -1.18 -11.04
CA GLN A 307 16.65 -2.13 -10.82
C GLN A 307 16.14 -3.59 -10.75
N ILE A 308 15.04 -3.83 -10.04
CA ILE A 308 14.40 -5.15 -9.98
C ILE A 308 13.92 -5.57 -11.37
N TYR A 309 13.21 -4.69 -12.06
CA TYR A 309 12.70 -4.96 -13.40
C TYR A 309 13.84 -5.22 -14.40
N GLU A 310 14.91 -4.41 -14.37
CA GLU A 310 16.09 -4.59 -15.23
C GLU A 310 16.75 -5.96 -14.99
N ALA A 311 16.93 -6.35 -13.73
CA ALA A 311 17.48 -7.65 -13.37
C ALA A 311 16.62 -8.80 -13.91
N LEU A 312 15.28 -8.67 -13.85
CA LEU A 312 14.37 -9.69 -14.35
C LEU A 312 14.32 -9.73 -15.88
N ARG A 313 14.17 -8.57 -16.55
CA ARG A 313 14.03 -8.53 -18.02
C ARG A 313 15.29 -8.99 -18.76
N THR A 314 16.45 -8.89 -18.12
CA THR A 314 17.75 -9.37 -18.67
C THR A 314 18.10 -10.79 -18.19
N SER A 315 17.31 -11.35 -17.28
CA SER A 315 17.50 -12.72 -16.78
C SER A 315 17.24 -13.78 -17.86
N PRO A 316 18.00 -14.88 -17.88
CA PRO A 316 17.69 -16.03 -18.73
C PRO A 316 16.26 -16.60 -18.54
N THR A 317 15.64 -16.33 -17.37
CA THR A 317 14.29 -16.83 -17.03
C THR A 317 13.18 -15.83 -17.33
N TRP A 318 13.46 -14.65 -17.89
CA TRP A 318 12.48 -13.61 -18.17
C TRP A 318 11.23 -14.13 -18.89
N SER A 319 11.41 -14.94 -19.92
CA SER A 319 10.31 -15.46 -20.74
C SER A 319 9.25 -16.23 -19.95
N ARG A 320 9.54 -16.60 -18.69
CA ARG A 320 8.68 -17.38 -17.80
C ARG A 320 8.51 -16.72 -16.43
N THR A 321 8.79 -15.42 -16.32
CA THR A 321 8.72 -14.65 -15.09
C THR A 321 7.49 -13.74 -15.06
N LEU A 322 6.81 -13.68 -13.92
CA LEU A 322 5.79 -12.71 -13.58
C LEU A 322 6.26 -11.89 -12.39
N MET A 323 6.40 -10.58 -12.59
CA MET A 323 6.62 -9.62 -11.52
C MET A 323 5.29 -8.99 -11.12
N ILE A 324 5.03 -8.93 -9.81
CA ILE A 324 3.87 -8.28 -9.22
C ILE A 324 4.40 -7.19 -8.29
N ILE A 325 3.95 -5.97 -8.46
CA ILE A 325 4.24 -4.86 -7.56
C ILE A 325 2.96 -4.53 -6.82
N VAL A 326 3.03 -4.46 -5.48
CA VAL A 326 1.94 -3.98 -4.62
C VAL A 326 2.49 -3.06 -3.55
N TYR A 327 1.62 -2.25 -2.96
CA TYR A 327 1.89 -1.56 -1.71
C TYR A 327 1.15 -2.27 -0.59
N ASP A 328 1.71 -2.23 0.60
CA ASP A 328 1.16 -2.93 1.76
C ASP A 328 -0.14 -2.27 2.25
N GLU A 329 -0.17 -0.91 2.34
CA GLU A 329 -1.35 -0.16 2.76
C GLU A 329 -1.32 1.29 2.23
N TRP A 330 -2.31 2.13 2.59
CA TRP A 330 -2.57 3.43 1.96
C TRP A 330 -1.74 4.60 2.51
N GLY A 331 -1.01 4.44 3.63
CA GLY A 331 -0.17 5.46 4.24
C GLY A 331 -0.90 6.71 4.72
N GLY A 332 -2.18 6.62 5.04
CA GLY A 332 -2.98 7.79 5.40
C GLY A 332 -3.37 8.69 4.24
N PHE A 333 -2.96 8.38 3.00
CA PHE A 333 -3.25 9.17 1.80
C PHE A 333 -4.69 8.97 1.30
N MET A 334 -5.22 10.02 0.67
CA MET A 334 -6.57 10.04 0.12
C MET A 334 -6.82 8.90 -0.88
N GLU A 335 -8.03 8.40 -0.83
CA GLU A 335 -8.59 7.41 -1.74
C GLU A 335 -10.09 7.66 -1.86
N HIS A 336 -10.66 7.52 -3.05
CA HIS A 336 -12.09 7.83 -3.23
C HIS A 336 -12.99 6.61 -3.26
N VAL A 337 -12.43 5.40 -3.40
CA VAL A 337 -13.18 4.14 -3.46
C VAL A 337 -13.26 3.52 -2.07
N ALA A 338 -14.47 3.33 -1.56
CA ALA A 338 -14.68 2.70 -0.26
C ALA A 338 -14.38 1.18 -0.32
N PRO A 339 -13.55 0.65 0.60
CA PRO A 339 -13.21 -0.76 0.60
C PRO A 339 -14.38 -1.64 1.07
N PRO A 340 -14.55 -2.85 0.51
CA PRO A 340 -15.56 -3.80 0.94
C PRO A 340 -15.15 -4.51 2.24
N VAL A 341 -16.12 -5.21 2.85
CA VAL A 341 -15.88 -6.17 3.93
C VAL A 341 -15.74 -7.57 3.33
N LYS A 342 -14.75 -8.31 3.81
CA LYS A 342 -14.47 -9.71 3.45
C LYS A 342 -14.52 -10.60 4.69
N PRO A 343 -14.75 -11.90 4.53
CA PRO A 343 -14.72 -12.84 5.65
C PRO A 343 -13.39 -12.79 6.41
N VAL A 344 -13.47 -12.96 7.73
CA VAL A 344 -12.33 -13.13 8.63
C VAL A 344 -12.58 -14.32 9.54
N SER A 345 -11.53 -14.96 10.00
CA SER A 345 -11.63 -16.07 10.97
C SER A 345 -12.08 -15.57 12.34
N ALA A 346 -12.55 -16.50 13.18
CA ALA A 346 -12.90 -16.17 14.58
C ALA A 346 -11.69 -15.62 15.37
N ALA A 347 -10.48 -16.09 15.05
CA ALA A 347 -9.24 -15.60 15.66
C ALA A 347 -8.97 -14.13 15.27
N GLU A 348 -9.18 -13.77 14.02
CA GLU A 348 -9.04 -12.38 13.55
C GLU A 348 -10.11 -11.47 14.17
N GLN A 349 -11.36 -11.95 14.32
CA GLN A 349 -12.41 -11.20 15.01
C GLN A 349 -12.06 -10.94 16.48
N ALA A 350 -11.44 -11.91 17.15
CA ALA A 350 -11.04 -11.81 18.55
C ALA A 350 -9.97 -10.73 18.78
N VAL A 351 -9.13 -10.41 17.79
CA VAL A 351 -8.17 -9.30 17.86
C VAL A 351 -8.74 -7.96 17.36
N GLY A 352 -10.03 -7.91 17.02
CA GLY A 352 -10.73 -6.69 16.62
C GLY A 352 -10.79 -6.43 15.11
N ASN A 353 -10.38 -7.39 14.27
CA ASN A 353 -10.50 -7.26 12.83
C ASN A 353 -11.97 -7.35 12.40
N ASP A 354 -12.50 -6.26 11.85
CA ASP A 354 -13.91 -6.14 11.40
C ASP A 354 -14.14 -6.68 9.97
N GLY A 355 -13.10 -7.23 9.34
CA GLY A 355 -13.14 -7.78 7.99
C GLY A 355 -13.02 -6.73 6.87
N ARG A 356 -12.97 -5.46 7.19
CA ARG A 356 -12.82 -4.41 6.18
C ARG A 356 -11.44 -4.48 5.54
N LEU A 357 -11.40 -4.57 4.20
CA LEU A 357 -10.16 -4.41 3.44
C LEU A 357 -9.60 -3.01 3.64
N GLY A 358 -8.30 -2.84 3.44
CA GLY A 358 -7.73 -1.51 3.36
C GLY A 358 -8.15 -0.78 2.08
N PHE A 359 -7.79 0.48 1.97
CA PHE A 359 -8.05 1.26 0.76
C PHE A 359 -7.27 0.71 -0.42
N ARG A 360 -7.64 1.16 -1.64
CA ARG A 360 -6.89 0.79 -2.83
C ARG A 360 -5.44 1.26 -2.72
N VAL A 361 -4.55 0.39 -3.14
CA VAL A 361 -3.12 0.66 -3.25
C VAL A 361 -2.64 0.37 -4.67
N PRO A 362 -1.52 0.96 -5.13
CA PRO A 362 -0.96 0.65 -6.43
C PRO A 362 -0.69 -0.84 -6.58
N CYS A 363 -1.10 -1.39 -7.72
CA CYS A 363 -0.80 -2.77 -8.09
C CYS A 363 -0.54 -2.87 -9.59
N MET A 364 0.59 -3.46 -9.96
CA MET A 364 0.98 -3.71 -11.35
C MET A 364 1.47 -5.13 -11.56
N LEU A 365 1.18 -5.65 -12.74
CA LEU A 365 1.69 -6.94 -13.23
C LEU A 365 2.62 -6.68 -14.41
N LEU A 366 3.83 -7.23 -14.38
CA LEU A 366 4.84 -7.10 -15.43
C LEU A 366 5.36 -8.48 -15.83
N GLY A 367 5.55 -8.70 -17.11
CA GLY A 367 6.07 -9.97 -17.63
C GLY A 367 5.49 -10.37 -18.98
N PRO A 368 6.01 -11.43 -19.60
CA PRO A 368 5.59 -11.87 -20.94
C PRO A 368 4.14 -12.34 -21.05
N ARG A 369 3.52 -12.73 -19.94
CA ARG A 369 2.10 -13.15 -19.86
C ARG A 369 1.16 -12.03 -19.42
N VAL A 370 1.63 -10.80 -19.41
CA VAL A 370 0.88 -9.63 -18.97
C VAL A 370 0.39 -8.85 -20.19
N ARG A 371 -0.87 -8.38 -20.14
CA ARG A 371 -1.46 -7.57 -21.21
C ARG A 371 -0.79 -6.20 -21.28
N GLN A 372 -0.60 -5.70 -22.50
CA GLN A 372 0.00 -4.40 -22.75
C GLN A 372 -1.02 -3.27 -22.60
N SER A 373 -0.61 -2.16 -21.96
CA SER A 373 -1.44 -0.95 -21.77
C SER A 373 -2.86 -1.27 -21.30
N TYR A 374 -2.97 -2.18 -20.34
CA TYR A 374 -4.26 -2.70 -19.90
C TYR A 374 -4.55 -2.30 -18.44
N VAL A 375 -5.80 -1.98 -18.16
CA VAL A 375 -6.32 -1.78 -16.82
C VAL A 375 -7.23 -2.95 -16.46
N SER A 376 -6.82 -3.74 -15.48
CA SER A 376 -7.64 -4.82 -14.92
C SER A 376 -8.65 -4.26 -13.93
N ARG A 377 -9.92 -4.56 -14.16
CA ARG A 377 -11.04 -4.11 -13.33
C ARG A 377 -11.45 -5.11 -12.25
N TYR A 378 -10.77 -6.22 -12.14
CA TYR A 378 -11.09 -7.24 -11.14
C TYR A 378 -10.78 -6.70 -9.73
N PRO A 379 -11.69 -6.93 -8.76
CA PRO A 379 -11.45 -6.57 -7.36
C PRO A 379 -10.49 -7.59 -6.74
N PHE A 380 -9.25 -7.18 -6.58
CA PHE A 380 -8.18 -7.97 -6.01
C PHE A 380 -7.83 -7.52 -4.59
N ASP A 381 -7.25 -8.44 -3.84
CA ASP A 381 -6.64 -8.26 -2.52
C ASP A 381 -5.46 -9.26 -2.35
N PRO A 382 -4.75 -9.30 -1.22
CA PRO A 382 -3.67 -10.28 -1.01
C PRO A 382 -4.08 -11.72 -1.26
N SER A 383 -5.35 -12.09 -0.97
CA SER A 383 -5.86 -13.44 -1.22
C SER A 383 -5.96 -13.78 -2.71
N SER A 384 -6.10 -12.76 -3.57
CA SER A 384 -6.06 -12.92 -5.03
C SER A 384 -4.67 -13.34 -5.53
N ILE A 385 -3.61 -12.82 -4.90
CA ILE A 385 -2.23 -13.22 -5.16
C ILE A 385 -2.02 -14.66 -4.67
N HIS A 386 -2.51 -14.99 -3.47
CA HIS A 386 -2.42 -16.35 -2.93
C HIS A 386 -3.16 -17.35 -3.82
N GLN A 387 -4.34 -17.01 -4.37
CA GLN A 387 -5.04 -17.85 -5.34
C GLN A 387 -4.24 -18.05 -6.64
N LEU A 388 -3.56 -17.03 -7.13
CA LEU A 388 -2.68 -17.15 -8.30
C LEU A 388 -1.52 -18.14 -8.02
N ILE A 389 -0.84 -17.99 -6.87
CA ILE A 389 0.27 -18.85 -6.46
C ILE A 389 -0.23 -20.30 -6.24
N ALA A 390 -1.37 -20.44 -5.55
CA ALA A 390 -1.99 -21.73 -5.30
C ALA A 390 -2.39 -22.45 -6.60
N TRP A 391 -3.03 -21.75 -7.54
CA TRP A 391 -3.34 -22.28 -8.86
C TRP A 391 -2.08 -22.70 -9.60
N ARG A 392 -1.05 -21.84 -9.62
CA ARG A 392 0.17 -22.12 -10.39
C ARG A 392 0.94 -23.34 -9.86
N PHE A 393 1.01 -23.52 -8.57
CA PHE A 393 1.86 -24.53 -7.94
C PHE A 393 1.08 -25.67 -7.23
N GLY A 394 -0.24 -25.72 -7.38
CA GLY A 394 -1.08 -26.76 -6.78
C GLY A 394 -1.11 -26.71 -5.26
N LEU A 395 -1.14 -25.53 -4.67
CA LEU A 395 -1.13 -25.35 -3.22
C LEU A 395 -2.53 -25.39 -2.62
N ASP A 396 -2.63 -25.79 -1.36
CA ASP A 396 -3.85 -25.63 -0.59
C ASP A 396 -4.15 -24.14 -0.31
N PRO A 397 -5.42 -23.73 -0.20
CA PRO A 397 -5.79 -22.35 0.09
C PRO A 397 -5.16 -21.83 1.40
N LEU A 398 -4.85 -20.53 1.44
CA LEU A 398 -4.26 -19.85 2.58
C LEU A 398 -5.22 -18.80 3.13
N GLY A 399 -5.66 -18.97 4.39
CA GLY A 399 -6.64 -18.08 5.03
C GLY A 399 -8.07 -18.31 4.52
N VAL A 400 -9.04 -17.73 5.21
CA VAL A 400 -10.47 -17.91 4.90
C VAL A 400 -10.87 -17.23 3.59
N ARG A 401 -10.21 -16.10 3.25
CA ARG A 401 -10.52 -15.32 2.05
C ARG A 401 -10.09 -16.02 0.76
N ALA A 402 -9.03 -16.81 0.78
CA ALA A 402 -8.59 -17.55 -0.40
C ALA A 402 -9.62 -18.62 -0.85
N SER A 403 -10.49 -19.07 0.07
CA SER A 403 -11.59 -19.99 -0.24
C SER A 403 -12.94 -19.29 -0.45
N ASP A 404 -12.99 -17.96 -0.29
CA ASP A 404 -14.22 -17.19 -0.44
C ASP A 404 -14.59 -17.05 -1.93
N PRO A 405 -15.83 -17.36 -2.34
CA PRO A 405 -16.24 -17.26 -3.74
C PRO A 405 -16.25 -15.82 -4.29
N SER A 406 -16.22 -14.81 -3.44
CA SER A 406 -16.10 -13.41 -3.87
C SER A 406 -14.66 -13.00 -4.19
N THR A 407 -13.66 -13.81 -3.84
CA THR A 407 -12.26 -13.55 -4.18
C THR A 407 -11.98 -13.95 -5.62
N PHE A 408 -11.35 -13.06 -6.36
CA PHE A 408 -10.95 -13.28 -7.74
C PHE A 408 -9.47 -13.71 -7.81
N ASN A 409 -9.19 -14.75 -8.57
CA ASN A 409 -7.81 -15.16 -8.83
C ASN A 409 -7.09 -14.09 -9.68
N MET A 410 -5.91 -13.64 -9.24
CA MET A 410 -5.16 -12.61 -9.98
C MET A 410 -4.76 -13.06 -11.39
N ALA A 411 -4.74 -14.37 -11.67
CA ALA A 411 -4.51 -14.91 -13.01
C ALA A 411 -5.52 -14.39 -14.05
N TYR A 412 -6.69 -13.90 -13.64
CA TYR A 412 -7.67 -13.31 -14.58
C TYR A 412 -7.19 -12.01 -15.24
N ALA A 413 -6.21 -11.34 -14.66
CA ALA A 413 -5.57 -10.17 -15.25
C ALA A 413 -4.49 -10.52 -16.30
N LEU A 414 -4.09 -11.78 -16.41
CA LEU A 414 -3.04 -12.24 -17.32
C LEU A 414 -3.61 -12.59 -18.72
N ASP A 415 -2.73 -12.62 -19.70
CA ASP A 415 -2.99 -13.20 -21.02
C ASP A 415 -2.39 -14.61 -21.09
N LEU A 416 -3.21 -15.59 -20.74
CA LEU A 416 -2.83 -17.00 -20.75
C LEU A 416 -3.26 -17.72 -22.04
N GLN A 417 -3.96 -17.03 -22.95
CA GLN A 417 -4.48 -17.60 -24.20
C GLN A 417 -3.60 -17.30 -25.41
N SER A 418 -3.02 -16.10 -25.45
CA SER A 418 -2.13 -15.68 -26.53
C SER A 418 -0.73 -16.25 -26.34
N ALA A 419 0.10 -16.14 -27.37
CA ALA A 419 1.53 -16.37 -27.24
C ALA A 419 2.13 -15.37 -26.23
N ALA A 420 3.10 -15.83 -25.44
CA ALA A 420 3.83 -14.92 -24.54
C ALA A 420 4.54 -13.84 -25.36
N ARG A 421 4.55 -12.63 -24.84
CA ARG A 421 5.33 -11.53 -25.44
C ARG A 421 6.82 -11.90 -25.43
N THR A 422 7.52 -11.54 -26.50
CA THR A 422 8.96 -11.78 -26.62
C THR A 422 9.79 -10.52 -26.37
N ASP A 423 9.13 -9.36 -26.36
CA ASP A 423 9.78 -8.10 -26.06
C ASP A 423 10.00 -7.92 -24.54
N ALA A 424 11.07 -7.24 -24.21
CA ALA A 424 11.41 -6.85 -22.86
C ALA A 424 11.84 -5.36 -22.88
N PRO A 425 10.86 -4.43 -22.98
CA PRO A 425 11.18 -3.02 -23.19
C PRO A 425 11.98 -2.47 -22.01
N ALA A 426 13.01 -1.68 -22.29
CA ALA A 426 13.70 -0.96 -21.24
C ALA A 426 12.82 0.17 -20.73
N ILE A 427 12.78 0.34 -19.41
CA ILE A 427 12.11 1.48 -18.74
C ILE A 427 13.21 2.39 -18.23
N ALA A 428 13.28 3.60 -18.78
CA ALA A 428 14.26 4.58 -18.33
C ALA A 428 13.80 5.17 -16.99
N VAL A 429 14.68 5.17 -16.00
CA VAL A 429 14.46 5.77 -14.69
C VAL A 429 15.58 6.75 -14.42
N THR A 430 15.24 7.98 -14.06
CA THR A 430 16.21 8.98 -13.62
C THR A 430 16.86 8.48 -12.33
N GLN A 431 18.15 8.72 -12.17
CA GLN A 431 18.84 8.34 -10.95
C GLN A 431 18.20 9.01 -9.73
N GLY A 432 18.03 8.23 -8.66
CA GLY A 432 17.53 8.74 -7.39
C GLY A 432 18.53 9.68 -6.71
N VAL A 433 18.07 10.34 -5.68
CA VAL A 433 18.84 11.32 -4.90
C VAL A 433 19.28 10.73 -3.56
N PHE A 434 19.75 9.51 -3.58
CA PHE A 434 20.20 8.80 -2.38
C PHE A 434 21.15 9.65 -1.52
N GLY A 435 20.88 9.74 -0.22
CA GLY A 435 21.65 10.53 0.73
C GLY A 435 21.27 12.01 0.78
N ALA A 436 20.24 12.44 0.02
CA ALA A 436 19.68 13.78 0.16
C ALA A 436 18.72 13.80 1.36
N ALA A 437 19.20 14.28 2.50
CA ALA A 437 18.33 14.51 3.64
C ALA A 437 17.33 15.63 3.37
N CYS A 438 16.19 15.59 4.05
CA CYS A 438 15.25 16.72 4.04
C CYS A 438 15.97 18.03 4.45
N PRO A 439 15.84 19.10 3.67
CA PRO A 439 16.46 20.36 4.02
C PRO A 439 15.86 20.90 5.32
N LEU A 440 16.72 21.27 6.27
CA LEU A 440 16.29 21.98 7.48
C LEU A 440 15.79 23.36 7.06
N ILE A 441 14.54 23.70 7.34
CA ILE A 441 14.08 25.08 7.19
C ILE A 441 14.74 25.91 8.28
N SER A 442 15.64 26.81 7.89
CA SER A 442 16.18 27.81 8.82
C SER A 442 15.05 28.75 9.26
N THR A 443 14.78 28.82 10.55
CA THR A 443 13.77 29.67 11.17
C THR A 443 14.01 31.19 10.97
N GLY A 444 15.01 31.60 10.18
CA GLY A 444 15.44 32.97 9.98
C GLY A 444 14.67 33.77 8.93
N SER A 445 13.68 33.23 8.23
CA SER A 445 13.05 33.90 7.08
C SER A 445 11.56 34.20 7.21
N ILE A 446 10.97 34.16 8.41
CA ILE A 446 9.53 34.41 8.63
C ILE A 446 9.28 35.77 9.28
N THR A 447 9.92 36.83 8.82
CA THR A 447 9.67 38.22 9.33
C THR A 447 9.26 39.22 8.28
N SER A 448 8.66 38.81 7.17
CA SER A 448 8.04 39.83 6.30
C SER A 448 6.86 39.26 5.52
N GLY A 449 5.65 39.53 5.97
CA GLY A 449 4.43 39.42 5.19
C GLY A 449 3.36 38.53 5.81
N ILE A 450 2.53 39.12 6.67
CA ILE A 450 1.19 38.58 6.94
C ILE A 450 0.35 38.79 5.66
N GLY A 451 0.59 37.94 4.68
CA GLY A 451 -0.22 37.82 3.49
C GLY A 451 -0.53 36.36 3.31
N GLN A 452 -1.81 35.99 3.37
CA GLN A 452 -2.40 34.66 3.14
C GLN A 452 -1.36 33.52 3.13
N LEU A 453 -1.24 32.83 4.27
CA LEU A 453 -0.54 31.55 4.34
C LEU A 453 -1.15 30.67 3.25
N ASP A 454 -0.38 30.41 2.21
CA ASP A 454 -0.73 29.37 1.25
C ASP A 454 -0.65 28.07 2.02
N HIS A 455 -1.79 27.55 2.44
CA HIS A 455 -1.94 26.30 3.21
C HIS A 455 -1.38 25.06 2.47
N ARG A 456 -0.84 25.26 1.26
CA ARG A 456 -0.12 24.25 0.46
C ARG A 456 1.39 24.23 0.76
N GLN A 457 1.87 25.04 1.71
CA GLN A 457 3.23 24.97 2.19
C GLN A 457 3.27 24.24 3.53
N PRO A 458 4.27 23.36 3.75
CA PRO A 458 4.41 22.66 5.02
C PRO A 458 4.54 23.64 6.18
N ALA A 459 3.86 23.35 7.29
CA ALA A 459 4.03 24.10 8.52
C ALA A 459 5.46 23.93 9.02
N SER A 460 6.16 25.03 9.30
CA SER A 460 7.49 24.95 9.91
C SER A 460 7.39 24.32 11.30
N PRO A 461 8.18 23.31 11.65
CA PRO A 461 8.28 22.83 13.01
C PRO A 461 8.78 23.96 13.89
N SER A 462 8.05 24.29 14.94
CA SER A 462 8.41 25.41 15.84
C SER A 462 9.55 25.11 16.78
N ASP A 463 10.07 23.88 16.81
CA ASP A 463 11.05 23.41 17.79
C ASP A 463 12.29 22.68 17.24
N GLY A 464 12.45 22.61 15.92
CA GLY A 464 13.62 21.94 15.31
C GLY A 464 13.67 20.42 15.48
N SER A 465 12.70 19.81 16.13
CA SER A 465 12.52 18.37 16.09
C SER A 465 11.72 18.02 14.84
N MET A 466 12.35 17.35 13.87
CA MET A 466 11.58 16.56 12.92
C MET A 466 10.83 15.53 13.77
N ALA A 467 9.50 15.52 13.66
CA ALA A 467 8.76 14.38 14.16
C ALA A 467 9.30 13.18 13.36
N THR A 468 10.20 12.40 14.00
CA THR A 468 10.60 11.12 13.47
C THR A 468 9.31 10.35 13.33
N SER A 469 9.00 9.88 12.12
CA SER A 469 7.85 9.01 11.96
C SER A 469 8.04 7.87 12.95
N ASP A 470 6.97 7.51 13.66
CA ASP A 470 7.02 6.37 14.60
C ASP A 470 7.40 5.06 13.87
N ALA A 471 7.22 5.05 12.55
CA ALA A 471 7.65 4.01 11.64
C ALA A 471 9.18 3.80 11.67
N GLY A 472 10.00 4.84 11.66
CA GLY A 472 11.46 4.71 11.75
C GLY A 472 11.90 4.00 13.02
N GLY A 473 11.22 4.21 14.14
CA GLY A 473 11.46 3.49 15.39
C GLY A 473 11.07 2.01 15.28
N ARG A 474 9.92 1.69 14.72
CA ARG A 474 9.40 0.31 14.58
C ARG A 474 10.26 -0.54 13.65
N PHE A 475 10.74 0.01 12.54
CA PHE A 475 11.67 -0.69 11.66
C PHE A 475 13.03 -0.93 12.31
N ALA A 476 13.54 0.01 13.08
CA ALA A 476 14.76 -0.20 13.86
C ALA A 476 14.62 -1.32 14.91
N ASP A 477 13.48 -1.38 15.60
CA ASP A 477 13.17 -2.43 16.55
C ASP A 477 13.00 -3.79 15.87
N LEU A 478 12.34 -3.84 14.71
CA LEU A 478 12.20 -5.06 13.92
C LEU A 478 13.55 -5.54 13.37
N HIS A 479 14.41 -4.63 12.92
CA HIS A 479 15.78 -4.93 12.52
C HIS A 479 16.58 -5.52 13.68
N ALA A 480 16.52 -4.91 14.87
CA ALA A 480 17.18 -5.43 16.06
C ALA A 480 16.69 -6.83 16.45
N LYS A 481 15.37 -7.05 16.39
CA LYS A 481 14.76 -8.37 16.59
C LYS A 481 15.27 -9.38 15.56
N ALA A 482 15.30 -9.03 14.29
CA ALA A 482 15.79 -9.90 13.23
C ALA A 482 17.26 -10.32 13.43
N ALA A 483 18.12 -9.35 13.78
CA ALA A 483 19.51 -9.62 14.08
C ALA A 483 19.67 -10.58 15.27
N ALA A 484 18.89 -10.38 16.36
CA ALA A 484 18.88 -11.26 17.51
C ALA A 484 18.39 -12.69 17.20
N LEU A 485 17.54 -12.85 16.19
CA LEU A 485 17.03 -14.15 15.71
C LEU A 485 17.97 -14.83 14.70
N GLY A 486 19.07 -14.20 14.29
CA GLY A 486 20.06 -14.76 13.38
C GLY A 486 19.74 -14.56 11.88
N PHE A 487 18.89 -13.61 11.54
CA PHE A 487 18.71 -13.21 10.14
C PHE A 487 19.99 -12.55 9.59
N PRO A 488 20.28 -12.68 8.28
CA PRO A 488 21.35 -11.90 7.68
C PRO A 488 21.04 -10.40 7.85
N VAL A 489 22.07 -9.63 8.19
CA VAL A 489 21.97 -8.17 8.32
C VAL A 489 22.81 -7.52 7.25
N ALA A 490 22.33 -6.42 6.69
CA ALA A 490 23.11 -5.62 5.76
C ALA A 490 24.28 -4.98 6.52
N PRO A 491 25.48 -4.92 5.91
CA PRO A 491 26.66 -4.30 6.52
C PRO A 491 26.51 -2.78 6.70
#